data_23b2f316461166075f2bf0318eca742c
#
_entry.id   23b2f316461166075f2bf0318eca742c
#
_cell.length_a   1.000
_cell.length_b   1.000
_cell.length_c   1.000
_cell.angle_alpha   90.00
_cell.angle_beta   90.00
_cell.angle_gamma   90.00
#
_symmetry.space_group_name_H-M   'P 1'
#
loop_
_entity.id
_entity.type
_entity.pdbx_description
1 polymer ?
#
loop_
_entity_poly.entity_id
_entity_poly.type
_entity_poly.pdbx_seq_one_letter_code
_entity_poly.pdbx_strand_id
1 'polypeptide(L)'
;MIYVVKSLFNSDITDGLYNGFLKSIKGTKIESDVKLIDVPGAYDIPGAVARNLNNKGCELVLTLGCVIKGETDHYHYICDAVANGIMNLTLKSTKPILFGVLTCQNKNLALDRSGDDMSSNKGYEL
;
A
#
# COMPACT_ATOMS: atom_id res chain seq x y z
N MET A 1 4.20 -16.28 2.96
CA MET A 1 3.63 -15.16 3.76
C MET A 1 3.49 -13.92 2.90
N ILE A 2 2.38 -13.23 3.04
CA ILE A 2 2.15 -11.95 2.39
C ILE A 2 2.67 -10.84 3.30
N TYR A 3 3.56 -10.01 2.79
CA TYR A 3 4.05 -8.84 3.50
C TYR A 3 3.25 -7.61 3.07
N VAL A 4 2.67 -6.91 4.04
CA VAL A 4 1.95 -5.66 3.78
C VAL A 4 2.79 -4.51 4.32
N VAL A 5 3.22 -3.62 3.45
CA VAL A 5 3.95 -2.40 3.82
C VAL A 5 2.95 -1.25 3.78
N LYS A 6 2.63 -0.71 4.95
CA LYS A 6 1.58 0.32 5.10
C LYS A 6 2.18 1.59 5.69
N SER A 7 1.89 2.74 5.10
CA SER A 7 2.31 4.01 5.65
C SER A 7 1.37 4.47 6.77
N LEU A 8 1.94 5.12 7.79
CA LEU A 8 1.18 5.63 8.94
C LEU A 8 0.59 7.01 8.67
N PHE A 9 1.23 7.82 7.83
CA PHE A 9 0.71 9.14 7.48
C PHE A 9 -0.61 8.97 6.72
N ASN A 10 -1.64 9.72 7.09
CA ASN A 10 -3.03 9.52 6.64
C ASN A 10 -3.57 8.16 7.10
N SER A 11 -3.36 7.81 8.36
CA SER A 11 -3.71 6.49 8.90
C SER A 11 -5.20 6.16 8.81
N ASP A 12 -6.08 7.16 8.89
CA ASP A 12 -7.51 6.95 8.67
C ASP A 12 -7.82 6.30 7.31
N ILE A 13 -7.02 6.64 6.30
CA ILE A 13 -7.14 6.10 4.95
C ILE A 13 -6.39 4.78 4.82
N THR A 14 -5.12 4.74 5.24
CA THR A 14 -4.32 3.52 5.08
C THR A 14 -4.83 2.37 5.94
N ASP A 15 -5.36 2.64 7.12
CA ASP A 15 -6.02 1.62 7.93
C ASP A 15 -7.30 1.11 7.27
N GLY A 16 -8.06 1.99 6.60
CA GLY A 16 -9.22 1.60 5.83
C GLY A 16 -8.86 0.69 4.66
N LEU A 17 -7.75 0.97 3.98
CA LEU A 17 -7.24 0.10 2.91
C LEU A 17 -6.82 -1.26 3.46
N TYR A 18 -6.14 -1.28 4.59
CA TYR A 18 -5.72 -2.53 5.23
C TYR A 18 -6.94 -3.36 5.65
N ASN A 19 -7.96 -2.73 6.23
CA ASN A 19 -9.20 -3.42 6.58
C ASN A 19 -9.88 -4.01 5.34
N GLY A 20 -9.88 -3.29 4.23
CA GLY A 20 -10.41 -3.80 2.97
C GLY A 20 -9.66 -5.03 2.49
N PHE A 21 -8.34 -4.98 2.55
CA PHE A 21 -7.50 -6.13 2.21
C PHE A 21 -7.82 -7.34 3.10
N LEU A 22 -7.89 -7.12 4.41
CA LEU A 22 -8.18 -8.21 5.35
C LEU A 22 -9.54 -8.84 5.08
N LYS A 23 -10.54 -8.05 4.72
CA LYS A 23 -11.87 -8.57 4.34
C LYS A 23 -11.80 -9.41 3.08
N SER A 24 -10.95 -9.05 2.12
CA SER A 24 -10.83 -9.78 0.85
C SER A 24 -10.27 -11.18 1.04
N ILE A 25 -9.44 -11.39 2.08
CA ILE A 25 -8.81 -12.69 2.33
C ILE A 25 -9.46 -13.46 3.47
N LYS A 26 -10.52 -12.91 4.08
CA LYS A 26 -11.20 -13.54 5.21
C LYS A 26 -11.75 -14.90 4.80
N GLY A 27 -11.49 -15.91 5.59
CA GLY A 27 -11.93 -17.30 5.34
C GLY A 27 -11.04 -18.06 4.37
N THR A 28 -10.01 -17.43 3.82
CA THR A 28 -9.05 -18.10 2.95
C THR A 28 -7.86 -18.64 3.75
N LYS A 29 -7.03 -19.47 3.10
CA LYS A 29 -5.82 -20.01 3.73
C LYS A 29 -4.79 -18.95 4.06
N ILE A 30 -4.82 -17.81 3.36
CA ILE A 30 -3.83 -16.74 3.55
C ILE A 30 -4.20 -15.77 4.67
N GLU A 31 -5.39 -15.89 5.25
CA GLU A 31 -5.86 -14.99 6.32
C GLU A 31 -4.87 -14.91 7.49
N SER A 32 -4.28 -16.02 7.89
CA SER A 32 -3.32 -16.08 9.00
C SER A 32 -1.86 -15.95 8.57
N ASP A 33 -1.61 -15.69 7.30
CA ASP A 33 -0.27 -15.71 6.71
C ASP A 33 0.13 -14.32 6.22
N VAL A 34 -0.14 -13.29 7.02
CA VAL A 34 0.10 -11.88 6.70
C VAL A 34 1.04 -11.28 7.74
N LYS A 35 2.05 -10.56 7.27
CA LYS A 35 2.94 -9.76 8.13
C LYS A 35 2.79 -8.29 7.76
N LEU A 36 2.35 -7.49 8.73
CA LEU A 36 2.21 -6.04 8.57
C LEU A 36 3.52 -5.33 8.95
N ILE A 37 3.97 -4.44 8.08
CA ILE A 37 5.14 -3.58 8.31
C ILE A 37 4.67 -2.14 8.15
N ASP A 38 4.67 -1.39 9.24
CA ASP A 38 4.31 0.03 9.23
C ASP A 38 5.56 0.87 8.93
N VAL A 39 5.40 1.89 8.08
CA VAL A 39 6.43 2.88 7.78
C VAL A 39 5.85 4.28 7.97
N PRO A 40 6.68 5.31 8.23
CA PRO A 40 6.16 6.65 8.54
C PRO A 40 5.32 7.25 7.43
N GLY A 41 5.78 7.24 6.20
CA GLY A 41 5.09 7.87 5.08
C GLY A 41 5.20 7.06 3.81
N ALA A 42 4.44 7.46 2.78
CA ALA A 42 4.46 6.77 1.49
C ALA A 42 5.86 6.75 0.88
N TYR A 43 6.64 7.82 1.07
CA TYR A 43 8.02 7.90 0.56
C TYR A 43 8.91 6.78 1.10
N ASP A 44 8.58 6.23 2.27
CA ASP A 44 9.38 5.17 2.90
C ASP A 44 9.02 3.77 2.41
N ILE A 45 7.93 3.63 1.63
CA ILE A 45 7.44 2.33 1.17
C ILE A 45 8.45 1.61 0.26
N PRO A 46 9.01 2.24 -0.80
CA PRO A 46 9.93 1.51 -1.69
C PRO A 46 11.13 0.93 -0.96
N GLY A 47 11.72 1.68 -0.03
CA GLY A 47 12.85 1.19 0.76
C GLY A 47 12.50 -0.02 1.62
N ALA A 48 11.33 0.02 2.28
CA ALA A 48 10.86 -1.10 3.09
C ALA A 48 10.59 -2.34 2.23
N VAL A 49 10.00 -2.16 1.05
CA VAL A 49 9.80 -3.26 0.10
C VAL A 49 11.15 -3.88 -0.29
N ALA A 50 12.10 -3.04 -0.68
CA ALA A 50 13.43 -3.52 -1.09
C ALA A 50 14.11 -4.33 0.01
N ARG A 51 14.02 -3.87 1.27
CA ARG A 51 14.65 -4.54 2.40
C ARG A 51 14.00 -5.89 2.75
N ASN A 52 12.75 -6.09 2.37
CA ASN A 52 11.99 -7.29 2.75
C ASN A 52 11.81 -8.31 1.63
N LEU A 53 12.10 -7.95 0.38
CA LEU A 53 11.90 -8.86 -0.76
C LEU A 53 12.74 -10.14 -0.65
N ASN A 54 13.91 -10.07 -0.04
CA ASN A 54 14.81 -11.21 0.07
C ASN A 54 14.51 -12.11 1.27
N ASN A 55 13.54 -11.77 2.11
CA ASN A 55 13.15 -12.62 3.23
C ASN A 55 12.55 -13.91 2.70
N LYS A 56 12.99 -15.05 3.25
CA LYS A 56 12.56 -16.37 2.77
C LYS A 56 11.06 -16.60 2.86
N GLY A 57 10.43 -16.04 3.87
CA GLY A 57 8.99 -16.16 4.06
C GLY A 57 8.15 -15.25 3.18
N CYS A 58 8.78 -14.30 2.48
CA CYS A 58 8.06 -13.33 1.66
C CYS A 58 7.73 -13.93 0.29
N GLU A 59 6.46 -14.11 0.00
CA GLU A 59 5.98 -14.61 -1.30
C GLU A 59 5.39 -13.50 -2.16
N LEU A 60 4.87 -12.45 -1.53
CA LEU A 60 4.20 -11.33 -2.19
C LEU A 60 4.27 -10.12 -1.27
N VAL A 61 4.41 -8.93 -1.85
CA VAL A 61 4.36 -7.68 -1.11
C VAL A 61 3.17 -6.85 -1.59
N LEU A 62 2.34 -6.42 -0.66
CA LEU A 62 1.28 -5.47 -0.89
C LEU A 62 1.70 -4.12 -0.29
N THR A 63 1.64 -3.07 -1.09
CA THR A 63 1.90 -1.72 -0.59
C THR A 63 0.60 -0.97 -0.37
N LEU A 64 0.47 -0.31 0.77
CA LEU A 64 -0.68 0.51 1.12
C LEU A 64 -0.21 1.87 1.60
N GLY A 65 -0.60 2.90 0.90
CA GLY A 65 -0.22 4.26 1.24
C GLY A 65 -1.22 5.25 0.71
N CYS A 66 -1.02 6.51 1.07
CA CYS A 66 -1.87 7.58 0.58
C CYS A 66 -1.09 8.87 0.49
N VAL A 67 -1.11 9.50 -0.68
CA VAL A 67 -0.55 10.81 -0.92
C VAL A 67 -1.68 11.71 -1.39
N ILE A 68 -1.92 12.80 -0.67
CA ILE A 68 -2.97 13.75 -0.99
C ILE A 68 -2.32 15.06 -1.38
N LYS A 69 -2.80 15.65 -2.48
CA LYS A 69 -2.28 16.91 -2.99
C LYS A 69 -2.47 18.03 -1.97
N GLY A 70 -1.37 18.71 -1.63
CA GLY A 70 -1.37 19.90 -0.78
C GLY A 70 -1.14 21.16 -1.61
N GLU A 71 -0.72 22.24 -0.92
CA GLU A 71 -0.51 23.55 -1.54
C GLU A 71 0.83 23.65 -2.28
N THR A 72 1.75 22.70 -2.05
CA THR A 72 3.10 22.72 -2.65
C THR A 72 3.27 21.62 -3.69
N ASP A 73 4.38 21.66 -4.43
CA ASP A 73 4.75 20.63 -5.38
C ASP A 73 5.25 19.33 -4.71
N HIS A 74 5.32 19.30 -3.39
CA HIS A 74 5.76 18.12 -2.62
C HIS A 74 4.98 16.86 -3.01
N TYR A 75 3.69 17.00 -3.28
CA TYR A 75 2.82 15.91 -3.74
C TYR A 75 3.39 15.21 -4.99
N HIS A 76 3.77 15.99 -6.00
CA HIS A 76 4.27 15.42 -7.26
C HIS A 76 5.60 14.70 -7.06
N TYR A 77 6.49 15.26 -6.26
CA TYR A 77 7.78 14.62 -5.97
C TYR A 77 7.59 13.30 -5.23
N ILE A 78 6.71 13.26 -4.24
CA ILE A 78 6.43 12.03 -3.48
C ILE A 78 5.79 10.98 -4.38
N CYS A 79 4.78 11.36 -5.17
CA CYS A 79 4.10 10.43 -6.08
C CYS A 79 5.08 9.84 -7.08
N ASP A 80 5.91 10.66 -7.71
CA ASP A 80 6.89 10.19 -8.69
C ASP A 80 7.92 9.26 -8.06
N ALA A 81 8.46 9.63 -6.90
CA ALA A 81 9.45 8.81 -6.21
C ALA A 81 8.88 7.46 -5.82
N VAL A 82 7.67 7.43 -5.26
CA VAL A 82 7.01 6.19 -4.81
C VAL A 82 6.66 5.31 -6.00
N ALA A 83 6.01 5.89 -7.02
CA ALA A 83 5.59 5.13 -8.20
C ALA A 83 6.80 4.55 -8.94
N ASN A 84 7.82 5.35 -9.19
CA ASN A 84 9.03 4.91 -9.87
C ASN A 84 9.81 3.90 -9.05
N GLY A 85 9.93 4.12 -7.74
CA GLY A 85 10.62 3.20 -6.84
C GLY A 85 9.97 1.84 -6.80
N ILE A 86 8.66 1.78 -6.66
CA ILE A 86 7.91 0.51 -6.62
C ILE A 86 7.97 -0.16 -7.99
N MET A 87 7.81 0.59 -9.08
CA MET A 87 7.87 0.03 -10.43
C MET A 87 9.25 -0.59 -10.71
N ASN A 88 10.33 0.10 -10.34
CA ASN A 88 11.68 -0.43 -10.52
C ASN A 88 11.88 -1.75 -9.78
N LEU A 89 11.36 -1.85 -8.55
CA LEU A 89 11.41 -3.08 -7.77
C LEU A 89 10.56 -4.18 -8.40
N THR A 90 9.39 -3.83 -8.90
CA THR A 90 8.47 -4.77 -9.57
C THR A 90 9.14 -5.41 -10.79
N LEU A 91 9.82 -4.60 -11.60
CA LEU A 91 10.48 -5.09 -12.81
C LEU A 91 11.67 -6.00 -12.52
N LYS A 92 12.32 -5.84 -11.37
CA LYS A 92 13.50 -6.63 -10.99
C LYS A 92 13.16 -7.84 -10.13
N SER A 93 11.99 -7.87 -9.52
CA SER A 93 11.60 -8.91 -8.57
C SER A 93 10.92 -10.07 -9.28
N THR A 94 11.20 -11.30 -8.80
CA THR A 94 10.44 -12.49 -9.19
C THR A 94 9.17 -12.65 -8.36
N LYS A 95 9.05 -11.90 -7.26
CA LYS A 95 7.89 -11.93 -6.38
C LYS A 95 6.94 -10.79 -6.76
N PRO A 96 5.62 -11.03 -6.77
CA PRO A 96 4.66 -9.96 -7.07
C PRO A 96 4.71 -8.82 -6.05
N ILE A 97 4.62 -7.61 -6.54
CA ILE A 97 4.50 -6.40 -5.72
C ILE A 97 3.24 -5.67 -6.19
N LEU A 98 2.25 -5.55 -5.30
CA LEU A 98 0.98 -4.92 -5.63
C LEU A 98 0.99 -3.45 -5.20
N PHE A 99 0.55 -2.57 -6.08
CA PHE A 99 0.57 -1.13 -5.87
C PHE A 99 -0.77 -0.67 -5.32
N GLY A 100 -0.83 -0.42 -4.01
CA GLY A 100 -2.01 0.09 -3.32
C GLY A 100 -1.79 1.48 -2.72
N VAL A 101 -0.94 2.30 -3.34
CA VAL A 101 -0.68 3.66 -2.91
C VAL A 101 -1.65 4.60 -3.64
N LEU A 102 -2.57 5.21 -2.89
CA LEU A 102 -3.50 6.19 -3.44
C LEU A 102 -2.78 7.53 -3.64
N THR A 103 -3.00 8.14 -4.79
CA THR A 103 -2.50 9.47 -5.12
C THR A 103 -3.71 10.32 -5.50
N CYS A 104 -4.24 11.07 -4.55
CA CYS A 104 -5.53 11.74 -4.69
C CYS A 104 -5.40 13.24 -4.64
N GLN A 105 -6.25 13.94 -5.42
CA GLN A 105 -6.27 15.40 -5.46
C GLN A 105 -6.79 15.99 -4.15
N ASN A 106 -7.66 15.27 -3.44
CA ASN A 106 -8.19 15.71 -2.17
C ASN A 106 -8.51 14.50 -1.27
N LYS A 107 -8.76 14.79 0.02
CA LYS A 107 -9.01 13.76 1.03
C LYS A 107 -10.30 12.98 0.78
N ASN A 108 -11.33 13.62 0.24
CA ASN A 108 -12.61 12.95 -0.02
C ASN A 108 -12.46 11.82 -1.03
N LEU A 109 -11.65 12.02 -2.07
CA LEU A 109 -11.36 10.95 -3.04
C LEU A 109 -10.67 9.76 -2.38
N ALA A 110 -9.76 10.03 -1.44
CA ALA A 110 -9.06 8.97 -0.73
C ALA A 110 -10.00 8.24 0.23
N LEU A 111 -10.87 8.96 0.94
CA LEU A 111 -11.85 8.36 1.84
C LEU A 111 -12.83 7.46 1.08
N ASP A 112 -13.26 7.87 -0.11
CA ASP A 112 -14.17 7.07 -0.94
C ASP A 112 -13.56 5.73 -1.32
N ARG A 113 -12.22 5.67 -1.46
CA ARG A 113 -11.49 4.46 -1.87
C ARG A 113 -10.99 3.63 -0.71
N SER A 114 -11.25 4.04 0.52
CA SER A 114 -10.74 3.36 1.73
C SER A 114 -11.85 3.11 2.77
N GLY A 115 -13.11 3.34 2.42
CA GLY A 115 -14.23 3.23 3.33
C GLY A 115 -14.80 1.82 3.45
N ASP A 116 -15.93 1.73 4.14
CA ASP A 116 -16.61 0.46 4.43
C ASP A 116 -17.31 -0.16 3.23
N ASP A 117 -17.52 0.61 2.16
CA ASP A 117 -18.10 0.08 0.92
C ASP A 117 -17.00 -0.65 0.12
N MET A 118 -17.02 -1.97 0.16
CA MET A 118 -15.99 -2.79 -0.48
C MET A 118 -16.01 -2.68 -2.00
N SER A 119 -17.12 -2.25 -2.61
CA SER A 119 -17.17 -2.06 -4.06
C SER A 119 -16.25 -0.93 -4.54
N SER A 120 -15.93 0.02 -3.67
CA SER A 120 -15.04 1.15 -3.97
C SER A 120 -13.74 1.14 -3.16
N ASN A 121 -13.56 0.18 -2.26
CA ASN A 121 -12.35 0.10 -1.43
C ASN A 121 -11.19 -0.50 -2.23
N LYS A 122 -10.12 0.28 -2.41
CA LYS A 122 -8.96 -0.16 -3.20
C LYS A 122 -8.20 -1.31 -2.54
N GLY A 123 -8.15 -1.34 -1.22
CA GLY A 123 -7.50 -2.43 -0.49
C GLY A 123 -8.21 -3.77 -0.70
N TYR A 124 -9.53 -3.74 -0.78
CA TYR A 124 -10.33 -4.93 -1.07
C TYR A 124 -10.10 -5.43 -2.51
N GLU A 125 -9.96 -4.49 -3.45
CA GLU A 125 -9.74 -4.80 -4.87
C GLU A 125 -8.40 -5.51 -5.12
N LEU A 126 -7.38 -5.19 -4.36
CA LEU A 126 -6.02 -5.73 -4.55
C LEU A 126 -5.88 -7.25 -4.16
#